data_6eaa6e5c2eb22fcaa4681cf61b860e9c
#
_entry.id   6eaa6e5c2eb22fcaa4681cf61b860e9c
#
_cell.length_a   1.000
_cell.length_b   1.000
_cell.length_c   1.000
_cell.angle_alpha   90.00
_cell.angle_beta   90.00
_cell.angle_gamma   90.00
#
_symmetry.space_group_name_H-M   'P 1'
#
loop_
_entity.id
_entity.type
_entity.pdbx_description
1 polymer ?
#
loop_
_entity_poly.entity_id
_entity_poly.type
_entity_poly.pdbx_seq_one_letter_code
_entity_poly.pdbx_strand_id
1 'polypeptide(L)'
;MPVLAHILAALAPAPLSAGAPAAQLQPKATATPGDGEALPNLRPPYHILLPVAIFLVSALTISISRHSNLVATLWPADAIMLAVLVCHSHSFMNSVSIIVGGSVAIALASLLAGNGYELCAVLGIGDGIEVISALALLAAFQISPSNLTSFNGMLIFMFLAGGIAPIGSTLLSTSAFGLAHDVAWPPIWRNWYAGHALGMVILVPFLVSIMSSEWRTQHIKERIPEVVAIAVLFVAISVFADYFRPIIFVIAPAILLATVRFGIIGAAAATCLVAIVASFYVMSNVGHPLFLNQPELSQRIFGLQGFLAITAFWSLPTAALITERDRLLKGLSQANSQLTADSEIKSHLVTGLRRHLSMAEENERLRLSHELHDQAGQSLIAAILQLNEIDALTGEPARERLQLVRKRMEEMGKTLHRIAWELRPPSIDELGLRRALASYVGEWSEQCGTEVDFHCDDPRLDEVPGEIGTAIYRVVQEALTNIVKHAGRPSNVSVIVGRAEATLQVIVEDNGCGFDAAGQGAKAGTQRGLGLDGMRERLELIGGALEVESAAGAGTTLFARIALDAQRPVA
;
A
#
# COMPACT_ATOMS: atom_id res chain seq x y z
N MET A 1 15.90 24.02 38.73
CA MET A 1 17.06 23.53 37.98
C MET A 1 16.74 22.34 37.03
N PRO A 2 15.93 21.32 37.37
CA PRO A 2 15.65 20.23 36.44
C PRO A 2 14.83 20.65 35.20
N VAL A 3 13.93 21.58 35.31
CA VAL A 3 13.07 22.08 34.21
C VAL A 3 13.91 22.84 33.14
N LEU A 4 14.87 23.64 33.55
CA LEU A 4 15.77 24.36 32.63
C LEU A 4 16.68 23.42 31.86
N ALA A 5 17.13 22.32 32.49
CA ALA A 5 17.91 21.28 31.83
C ALA A 5 17.08 20.52 30.79
N HIS A 6 15.78 20.29 31.02
CA HIS A 6 14.87 19.67 30.05
C HIS A 6 14.58 20.60 28.87
N ILE A 7 14.40 21.89 29.10
CA ILE A 7 14.21 22.88 28.04
C ILE A 7 15.48 22.99 27.19
N LEU A 8 16.65 23.00 27.81
CA LEU A 8 17.93 23.02 27.10
C LEU A 8 18.21 21.72 26.33
N ALA A 9 17.77 20.56 26.85
CA ALA A 9 17.86 19.28 26.18
C ALA A 9 16.91 19.16 24.97
N ALA A 10 15.71 19.79 25.05
CA ALA A 10 14.74 19.82 23.95
C ALA A 10 15.17 20.75 22.78
N LEU A 11 16.08 21.68 23.05
CA LEU A 11 16.67 22.58 22.06
C LEU A 11 17.99 22.05 21.47
N ALA A 12 18.53 20.94 21.98
CA ALA A 12 19.73 20.29 21.47
C ALA A 12 19.40 19.35 20.29
N PRO A 13 20.23 19.28 19.23
CA PRO A 13 20.03 18.34 18.14
C PRO A 13 20.12 16.91 18.67
N ALA A 14 19.23 16.03 18.20
CA ALA A 14 19.21 14.61 18.56
C ALA A 14 20.58 13.95 18.28
N PRO A 15 21.14 13.13 19.20
CA PRO A 15 22.41 12.46 18.98
C PRO A 15 22.26 11.42 17.86
N LEU A 16 23.15 11.53 16.86
CA LEU A 16 23.37 10.49 15.85
C LEU A 16 23.78 9.19 16.55
N SER A 17 22.98 8.16 16.49
CA SER A 17 23.29 6.83 17.03
C SER A 17 24.49 6.23 16.30
N ALA A 18 25.58 6.01 17.04
CA ALA A 18 26.77 5.30 16.61
C ALA A 18 26.53 3.80 16.53
N GLY A 19 26.87 3.22 15.43
CA GLY A 19 27.40 1.93 15.06
C GLY A 19 27.06 0.64 15.83
N ALA A 20 26.48 -0.32 15.09
CA ALA A 20 26.71 -1.74 15.30
C ALA A 20 26.98 -2.42 13.94
N PRO A 21 27.78 -3.53 13.89
CA PRO A 21 28.50 -3.96 12.71
C PRO A 21 27.67 -4.79 11.74
N ALA A 22 28.10 -4.68 10.49
CA ALA A 22 27.55 -5.35 9.32
C ALA A 22 27.71 -6.88 9.34
N ALA A 23 26.68 -7.59 8.88
CA ALA A 23 26.84 -8.64 7.88
C ALA A 23 25.46 -9.09 7.36
N GLN A 24 25.39 -9.12 6.05
CA GLN A 24 24.67 -10.04 5.17
C GLN A 24 23.38 -9.56 4.49
N LEU A 25 23.55 -9.44 3.14
CA LEU A 25 22.53 -9.59 2.09
C LEU A 25 21.26 -8.74 2.22
N GLN A 26 21.38 -7.50 1.77
CA GLN A 26 20.20 -6.70 1.44
C GLN A 26 19.85 -6.89 -0.04
N PRO A 27 18.58 -7.18 -0.37
CA PRO A 27 18.02 -6.79 -1.65
C PRO A 27 17.95 -5.25 -1.68
N LYS A 28 18.26 -4.64 -2.81
CA LYS A 28 18.14 -3.20 -3.03
C LYS A 28 16.77 -2.73 -2.52
N ALA A 29 16.78 -2.05 -1.37
CA ALA A 29 15.62 -1.34 -0.88
C ALA A 29 15.31 -0.23 -1.87
N THR A 30 14.19 -0.35 -2.54
CA THR A 30 13.50 0.78 -3.18
C THR A 30 13.26 1.82 -2.10
N ALA A 31 13.75 3.03 -2.34
CA ALA A 31 13.63 4.17 -1.44
C ALA A 31 12.18 4.31 -0.95
N THR A 32 11.97 4.19 0.35
CA THR A 32 10.73 4.60 1.00
C THR A 32 10.60 6.11 0.84
N PRO A 33 9.48 6.65 0.34
CA PRO A 33 9.23 8.08 0.35
C PRO A 33 8.83 8.46 1.78
N GLY A 34 9.82 8.78 2.61
CA GLY A 34 9.60 9.08 4.03
C GLY A 34 10.78 9.68 4.76
N ASP A 35 11.95 9.69 4.18
CA ASP A 35 13.06 10.47 4.72
C ASP A 35 12.79 11.93 4.39
N GLY A 36 12.31 12.67 5.42
CA GLY A 36 12.06 14.09 5.33
C GLY A 36 13.29 14.78 4.74
N GLU A 37 13.17 15.31 3.53
CA GLU A 37 14.10 16.31 3.04
C GLU A 37 14.20 17.39 4.12
N ALA A 38 15.36 17.48 4.74
CA ALA A 38 15.66 18.55 5.70
C ALA A 38 15.34 19.86 4.97
N LEU A 39 14.32 20.57 5.47
CA LEU A 39 13.95 21.88 4.94
C LEU A 39 15.21 22.74 4.86
N PRO A 40 15.44 23.48 3.78
CA PRO A 40 16.67 24.21 3.57
C PRO A 40 16.94 25.14 4.75
N ASN A 41 18.15 25.06 5.31
CA ASN A 41 18.59 25.99 6.32
C ASN A 41 18.27 27.42 5.86
N LEU A 42 17.58 28.20 6.70
CA LEU A 42 17.29 29.60 6.44
C LEU A 42 18.61 30.32 6.13
N ARG A 43 18.78 30.70 4.85
CA ARG A 43 19.99 31.49 4.43
C ARG A 43 19.86 32.90 5.00
N PRO A 44 21.00 33.61 5.31
CA PRO A 44 20.91 35.01 5.64
C PRO A 44 20.24 35.75 4.46
N PRO A 45 19.05 36.30 4.62
CA PRO A 45 18.64 37.49 5.35
C PRO A 45 17.44 37.30 6.29
N TYR A 46 16.99 36.07 6.54
CA TYR A 46 15.78 35.84 7.34
C TYR A 46 15.87 36.38 8.76
N HIS A 47 17.07 36.43 9.36
CA HIS A 47 17.27 37.01 10.70
C HIS A 47 16.98 38.53 10.73
N ILE A 48 16.99 39.21 9.59
CA ILE A 48 16.64 40.62 9.50
C ILE A 48 15.21 40.80 9.00
N LEU A 49 14.79 40.02 7.98
CA LEU A 49 13.47 40.15 7.38
C LEU A 49 12.35 39.74 8.34
N LEU A 50 12.55 38.73 9.17
CA LEU A 50 11.54 38.23 10.09
C LEU A 50 11.21 39.24 11.20
N PRO A 51 12.17 39.83 11.94
CA PRO A 51 11.90 40.93 12.88
C PRO A 51 11.21 42.13 12.22
N VAL A 52 11.60 42.49 10.99
CA VAL A 52 10.96 43.58 10.24
C VAL A 52 9.49 43.24 9.93
N ALA A 53 9.22 42.01 9.49
CA ALA A 53 7.85 41.54 9.23
C ALA A 53 7.01 41.54 10.52
N ILE A 54 7.57 41.05 11.63
CA ILE A 54 6.93 41.06 12.95
C ILE A 54 6.64 42.50 13.40
N PHE A 55 7.62 43.40 13.23
CA PHE A 55 7.46 44.81 13.54
C PHE A 55 6.28 45.44 12.76
N LEU A 56 6.24 45.26 11.44
CA LEU A 56 5.20 45.82 10.59
C LEU A 56 3.80 45.29 10.94
N VAL A 57 3.71 43.97 11.16
CA VAL A 57 2.45 43.32 11.53
C VAL A 57 2.00 43.77 12.92
N SER A 58 2.92 43.87 13.90
CA SER A 58 2.62 44.37 15.25
C SER A 58 2.21 45.83 15.24
N ALA A 59 2.93 46.66 14.51
CA ALA A 59 2.60 48.11 14.39
C ALA A 59 1.22 48.31 13.74
N LEU A 60 0.90 47.53 12.68
CA LEU A 60 -0.42 47.57 12.06
C LEU A 60 -1.51 47.09 13.03
N THR A 61 -1.31 45.99 13.73
CA THR A 61 -2.27 45.44 14.69
C THR A 61 -2.52 46.40 15.85
N ILE A 62 -1.47 46.99 16.41
CA ILE A 62 -1.57 47.99 17.48
C ILE A 62 -2.26 49.25 16.96
N SER A 63 -1.93 49.73 15.76
CA SER A 63 -2.58 50.92 15.16
C SER A 63 -4.08 50.74 15.00
N ILE A 64 -4.50 49.59 14.48
CA ILE A 64 -5.91 49.23 14.33
C ILE A 64 -6.60 49.12 15.71
N SER A 65 -5.94 48.50 16.67
CA SER A 65 -6.47 48.27 18.02
C SER A 65 -6.61 49.55 18.85
N ARG A 66 -5.86 50.60 18.51
CA ARG A 66 -5.98 51.91 19.22
C ARG A 66 -7.36 52.52 19.12
N HIS A 67 -8.03 52.36 18.00
CA HIS A 67 -9.39 52.86 17.82
C HIS A 67 -10.44 52.04 18.61
N SER A 68 -10.05 50.86 19.11
CA SER A 68 -10.89 49.90 19.81
C SER A 68 -10.47 49.67 21.27
N ASN A 69 -9.98 50.69 21.98
CA ASN A 69 -9.47 50.59 23.35
C ASN A 69 -8.36 49.51 23.53
N LEU A 70 -7.46 49.41 22.55
CA LEU A 70 -6.24 48.55 22.55
C LEU A 70 -6.49 47.04 22.59
N VAL A 71 -7.66 46.58 22.15
CA VAL A 71 -7.97 45.16 22.11
C VAL A 71 -7.90 44.63 20.66
N ALA A 72 -6.92 43.79 20.37
CA ALA A 72 -6.81 43.10 19.09
C ALA A 72 -7.71 41.86 19.04
N THR A 73 -8.40 41.64 17.95
CA THR A 73 -9.19 40.41 17.75
C THR A 73 -8.30 39.19 17.64
N LEU A 74 -7.13 39.32 16.98
CA LEU A 74 -6.10 38.32 16.80
C LEU A 74 -4.74 38.97 17.00
N TRP A 75 -3.82 38.25 17.69
CA TRP A 75 -2.42 38.66 17.81
C TRP A 75 -1.51 37.80 16.93
N PRO A 76 -1.04 38.32 15.80
CA PRO A 76 -0.36 37.49 14.81
C PRO A 76 1.17 37.33 15.04
N ALA A 77 1.80 38.21 15.84
CA ALA A 77 3.24 38.25 15.99
C ALA A 77 3.83 36.93 16.53
N ASP A 78 3.26 36.41 17.61
CA ASP A 78 3.70 35.20 18.28
C ASP A 78 3.48 33.98 17.41
N ALA A 79 2.36 33.94 16.67
CA ALA A 79 2.05 32.89 15.73
C ALA A 79 3.08 32.80 14.60
N ILE A 80 3.56 33.96 14.08
CA ILE A 80 4.60 34.02 13.06
C ILE A 80 5.92 33.49 13.62
N MET A 81 6.32 33.91 14.82
CA MET A 81 7.53 33.41 15.49
C MET A 81 7.46 31.90 15.72
N LEU A 82 6.36 31.41 16.28
CA LEU A 82 6.17 30.00 16.58
C LEU A 82 6.17 29.17 15.29
N ALA A 83 5.46 29.57 14.24
CA ALA A 83 5.40 28.86 12.98
C ALA A 83 6.78 28.69 12.34
N VAL A 84 7.58 29.76 12.33
CA VAL A 84 8.95 29.71 11.79
C VAL A 84 9.83 28.77 12.62
N LEU A 85 9.74 28.83 13.95
CA LEU A 85 10.53 28.00 14.85
C LEU A 85 10.16 26.52 14.78
N VAL A 86 8.90 26.21 14.54
CA VAL A 86 8.39 24.83 14.44
C VAL A 86 8.70 24.22 13.06
N CYS A 87 8.67 25.03 11.98
CA CYS A 87 8.90 24.54 10.62
C CYS A 87 10.36 24.30 10.26
N HIS A 88 11.31 24.97 10.90
CA HIS A 88 12.72 24.91 10.54
C HIS A 88 13.53 24.36 11.72
N SER A 89 14.51 23.49 11.40
CA SER A 89 15.50 23.12 12.41
C SER A 89 16.51 24.26 12.57
N HIS A 90 16.49 24.88 13.73
CA HIS A 90 17.41 25.98 14.06
C HIS A 90 18.47 25.51 15.04
N SER A 91 19.68 26.09 14.93
CA SER A 91 20.60 26.03 16.04
C SER A 91 20.00 26.82 17.22
N PHE A 92 20.38 26.47 18.45
CA PHE A 92 19.94 27.17 19.67
C PHE A 92 20.08 28.69 19.52
N MET A 93 21.22 29.15 19.00
CA MET A 93 21.49 30.58 18.80
C MET A 93 20.54 31.24 17.79
N ASN A 94 20.15 30.52 16.74
CA ASN A 94 19.18 31.03 15.76
C ASN A 94 17.78 31.16 16.38
N SER A 95 17.35 30.17 17.16
CA SER A 95 16.07 30.23 17.87
C SER A 95 16.02 31.41 18.86
N VAL A 96 17.08 31.60 19.64
CA VAL A 96 17.21 32.76 20.55
C VAL A 96 17.17 34.06 19.76
N SER A 97 17.87 34.16 18.63
CA SER A 97 17.88 35.35 17.78
C SER A 97 16.50 35.69 17.23
N ILE A 98 15.71 34.69 16.81
CA ILE A 98 14.35 34.89 16.32
C ILE A 98 13.42 35.40 17.45
N ILE A 99 13.48 34.78 18.62
CA ILE A 99 12.65 35.17 19.77
C ILE A 99 13.01 36.58 20.25
N VAL A 100 14.30 36.85 20.48
CA VAL A 100 14.79 38.17 20.93
C VAL A 100 14.48 39.24 19.89
N GLY A 101 14.78 38.97 18.61
CA GLY A 101 14.51 39.90 17.51
C GLY A 101 13.03 40.21 17.36
N GLY A 102 12.15 39.19 17.50
CA GLY A 102 10.70 39.36 17.50
C GLY A 102 10.20 40.18 18.70
N SER A 103 10.67 39.84 19.90
CA SER A 103 10.33 40.59 21.15
C SER A 103 10.72 42.07 21.07
N VAL A 104 11.90 42.34 20.56
CA VAL A 104 12.38 43.73 20.32
C VAL A 104 11.51 44.44 19.28
N ALA A 105 11.15 43.73 18.21
CA ALA A 105 10.28 44.27 17.15
C ALA A 105 8.89 44.67 17.68
N ILE A 106 8.30 43.86 18.56
CA ILE A 106 7.03 44.13 19.22
C ILE A 106 7.15 45.32 20.19
N ALA A 107 8.23 45.36 20.97
CA ALA A 107 8.48 46.49 21.89
C ALA A 107 8.64 47.82 21.13
N LEU A 108 9.34 47.81 20.01
CA LEU A 108 9.50 48.97 19.12
C LEU A 108 8.16 49.39 18.46
N ALA A 109 7.35 48.44 18.03
CA ALA A 109 6.00 48.71 17.51
C ALA A 109 5.08 49.36 18.58
N SER A 110 5.19 48.90 19.82
CA SER A 110 4.47 49.45 20.97
C SER A 110 4.97 50.87 21.32
N LEU A 111 6.26 51.12 21.21
CA LEU A 111 6.88 52.43 21.43
C LEU A 111 6.40 53.45 20.36
N LEU A 112 6.38 53.07 19.09
CA LEU A 112 5.81 53.91 18.03
C LEU A 112 4.32 54.19 18.26
N ALA A 113 3.63 53.32 18.93
CA ALA A 113 2.30 53.53 19.36
C ALA A 113 2.17 54.52 20.53
N GLY A 114 3.28 55.05 21.11
CA GLY A 114 3.33 56.05 22.14
C GLY A 114 3.16 55.49 23.55
N ASN A 115 3.36 54.20 23.77
CA ASN A 115 3.44 53.59 25.08
C ASN A 115 4.80 53.95 25.74
N GLY A 116 4.81 53.98 27.10
CA GLY A 116 6.07 54.19 27.84
C GLY A 116 7.06 53.05 27.65
N TYR A 117 8.36 53.33 27.70
CA TYR A 117 9.43 52.36 27.43
C TYR A 117 9.38 51.14 28.36
N GLU A 118 8.97 51.34 29.64
CA GLU A 118 8.84 50.26 30.61
C GLU A 118 7.73 49.25 30.19
N LEU A 119 6.58 49.77 29.80
CA LEU A 119 5.48 48.95 29.29
C LEU A 119 5.87 48.23 28.00
N CYS A 120 6.53 48.92 27.06
CA CYS A 120 7.01 48.33 25.84
C CYS A 120 7.95 47.15 26.05
N ALA A 121 8.87 47.27 27.02
CA ALA A 121 9.77 46.18 27.39
C ALA A 121 9.01 44.98 27.96
N VAL A 122 8.02 45.20 28.84
CA VAL A 122 7.21 44.13 29.43
C VAL A 122 6.37 43.43 28.38
N LEU A 123 5.79 44.14 27.41
CA LEU A 123 5.02 43.57 26.33
C LEU A 123 5.90 42.67 25.43
N GLY A 124 7.06 43.16 25.00
CA GLY A 124 7.96 42.36 24.19
C GLY A 124 8.50 41.12 24.91
N ILE A 125 8.82 41.24 26.22
CA ILE A 125 9.22 40.09 27.04
C ILE A 125 8.07 39.09 27.21
N GLY A 126 6.86 39.56 27.42
CA GLY A 126 5.65 38.74 27.54
C GLY A 126 5.46 37.85 26.32
N ASP A 127 5.51 38.44 25.12
CA ASP A 127 5.36 37.70 23.88
C ASP A 127 6.51 36.67 23.66
N GLY A 128 7.76 37.04 24.02
CA GLY A 128 8.86 36.10 24.05
C GLY A 128 8.64 34.90 24.98
N ILE A 129 8.10 35.16 26.19
CA ILE A 129 7.75 34.10 27.16
C ILE A 129 6.65 33.18 26.59
N GLU A 130 5.68 33.72 25.87
CA GLU A 130 4.61 32.95 25.23
C GLU A 130 5.15 31.97 24.23
N VAL A 131 6.01 32.44 23.29
CA VAL A 131 6.61 31.60 22.27
C VAL A 131 7.51 30.53 22.90
N ILE A 132 8.31 30.86 23.92
CA ILE A 132 9.14 29.90 24.65
C ILE A 132 8.25 28.84 25.33
N SER A 133 7.17 29.26 26.00
CA SER A 133 6.23 28.37 26.68
C SER A 133 5.56 27.43 25.68
N ALA A 134 5.11 27.95 24.54
CA ALA A 134 4.51 27.14 23.48
C ALA A 134 5.51 26.10 22.93
N LEU A 135 6.75 26.49 22.61
CA LEU A 135 7.79 25.57 22.14
C LEU A 135 8.13 24.50 23.19
N ALA A 136 8.26 24.87 24.45
CA ALA A 136 8.55 23.93 25.54
C ALA A 136 7.42 22.89 25.71
N LEU A 137 6.17 23.35 25.67
CA LEU A 137 5.00 22.47 25.76
C LEU A 137 4.92 21.55 24.53
N LEU A 138 5.07 22.06 23.32
CA LEU A 138 5.05 21.24 22.11
C LEU A 138 6.18 20.21 22.10
N ALA A 139 7.39 20.58 22.54
CA ALA A 139 8.51 19.66 22.67
C ALA A 139 8.27 18.58 23.73
N ALA A 140 7.74 18.95 24.90
CA ALA A 140 7.42 18.01 25.98
C ALA A 140 6.39 16.95 25.57
N PHE A 141 5.43 17.31 24.72
CA PHE A 141 4.42 16.41 24.17
C PHE A 141 4.78 15.86 22.79
N GLN A 142 6.00 16.08 22.31
CA GLN A 142 6.53 15.59 21.03
C GLN A 142 5.66 15.99 19.82
N ILE A 143 5.08 17.18 19.87
CA ILE A 143 4.26 17.70 18.77
C ILE A 143 5.18 18.35 17.72
N SER A 144 5.24 17.72 16.54
CA SER A 144 5.96 18.20 15.35
C SER A 144 4.99 18.79 14.32
N PRO A 145 5.48 19.47 13.26
CA PRO A 145 4.62 19.96 12.16
C PRO A 145 3.75 18.89 11.53
N SER A 146 4.25 17.66 11.40
CA SER A 146 3.50 16.53 10.87
C SER A 146 2.34 16.10 11.75
N ASN A 147 2.44 16.28 13.07
CA ASN A 147 1.36 15.96 14.00
C ASN A 147 0.16 16.91 13.85
N LEU A 148 0.37 18.16 13.38
CA LEU A 148 -0.72 19.11 13.13
C LEU A 148 -1.68 18.62 12.03
N THR A 149 -1.28 17.64 11.23
CA THR A 149 -2.12 17.01 10.20
C THR A 149 -2.90 15.79 10.70
N SER A 150 -2.75 15.42 11.97
CA SER A 150 -3.55 14.39 12.63
C SER A 150 -4.58 15.02 13.58
N PHE A 151 -5.72 14.33 13.76
CA PHE A 151 -6.79 14.83 14.63
C PHE A 151 -6.32 15.06 16.07
N ASN A 152 -5.65 14.09 16.66
CA ASN A 152 -5.15 14.18 18.03
C ASN A 152 -4.05 15.24 18.18
N GLY A 153 -3.12 15.29 17.23
CA GLY A 153 -2.05 16.28 17.24
C GLY A 153 -2.58 17.71 17.15
N MET A 154 -3.60 17.95 16.33
CA MET A 154 -4.25 19.25 16.22
C MET A 154 -4.94 19.65 17.53
N LEU A 155 -5.68 18.75 18.16
CA LEU A 155 -6.32 19.04 19.45
C LEU A 155 -5.31 19.34 20.56
N ILE A 156 -4.24 18.56 20.66
CA ILE A 156 -3.16 18.77 21.64
C ILE A 156 -2.49 20.13 21.37
N PHE A 157 -2.19 20.45 20.10
CA PHE A 157 -1.64 21.74 19.72
C PHE A 157 -2.55 22.89 20.15
N MET A 158 -3.84 22.83 19.85
CA MET A 158 -4.81 23.88 20.23
C MET A 158 -4.87 24.07 21.74
N PHE A 159 -4.81 22.98 22.50
CA PHE A 159 -4.83 23.04 23.96
C PHE A 159 -3.54 23.60 24.54
N LEU A 160 -2.37 23.18 24.04
CA LEU A 160 -1.07 23.59 24.55
C LEU A 160 -0.67 25.00 24.11
N ALA A 161 -0.64 25.24 22.79
CA ALA A 161 -0.19 26.50 22.22
C ALA A 161 -1.27 27.59 22.28
N GLY A 162 -2.54 27.24 22.09
CA GLY A 162 -3.64 28.19 22.17
C GLY A 162 -4.22 28.34 23.58
N GLY A 163 -4.28 27.24 24.36
CA GLY A 163 -4.89 27.27 25.68
C GLY A 163 -3.92 27.64 26.81
N ILE A 164 -2.78 26.93 26.93
CA ILE A 164 -1.89 27.07 28.11
C ILE A 164 -0.83 28.14 27.91
N ALA A 165 -0.15 28.17 26.77
CA ALA A 165 1.01 29.04 26.53
C ALA A 165 0.70 30.54 26.75
N PRO A 166 -0.45 31.10 26.31
CA PRO A 166 -0.74 32.50 26.44
C PRO A 166 -1.10 32.97 27.88
N ILE A 167 -1.38 32.03 28.81
CA ILE A 167 -1.87 32.41 30.15
C ILE A 167 -0.88 33.31 30.88
N GLY A 168 0.39 32.86 30.97
CA GLY A 168 1.41 33.55 31.76
C GLY A 168 1.82 34.89 31.13
N SER A 169 2.01 34.92 29.85
CA SER A 169 2.41 36.11 29.08
C SER A 169 1.35 37.20 29.13
N THR A 170 0.09 36.82 28.88
CA THR A 170 -1.02 37.79 28.88
C THR A 170 -1.35 38.31 30.27
N LEU A 171 -1.21 37.51 31.34
CA LEU A 171 -1.33 37.97 32.70
C LEU A 171 -0.26 39.01 33.04
N LEU A 172 0.99 38.76 32.69
CA LEU A 172 2.10 39.70 32.89
C LEU A 172 1.85 41.03 32.15
N SER A 173 1.57 40.91 30.85
CA SER A 173 1.39 42.07 29.97
C SER A 173 0.17 42.93 30.37
N THR A 174 -0.96 42.30 30.69
CA THR A 174 -2.18 43.04 31.05
C THR A 174 -2.12 43.65 32.46
N SER A 175 -1.39 43.01 33.38
CA SER A 175 -1.12 43.61 34.71
C SER A 175 -0.27 44.85 34.59
N ALA A 176 0.80 44.82 33.80
CA ALA A 176 1.66 45.98 33.55
C ALA A 176 0.89 47.10 32.83
N PHE A 177 0.05 46.73 31.84
CA PHE A 177 -0.79 47.68 31.11
C PHE A 177 -1.81 48.36 32.06
N GLY A 178 -2.46 47.58 32.91
CA GLY A 178 -3.40 48.09 33.91
C GLY A 178 -2.76 49.09 34.89
N LEU A 179 -1.54 48.80 35.36
CA LEU A 179 -0.76 49.69 36.22
C LEU A 179 -0.32 50.97 35.48
N ALA A 180 0.08 50.87 34.21
CA ALA A 180 0.54 52.03 33.46
C ALA A 180 -0.60 53.00 33.07
N HIS A 181 -1.85 52.52 32.95
CA HIS A 181 -2.98 53.31 32.46
C HIS A 181 -4.10 53.48 33.52
N ASP A 182 -3.88 52.99 34.73
CA ASP A 182 -4.86 53.03 35.84
C ASP A 182 -6.23 52.43 35.46
N VAL A 183 -6.18 51.26 34.79
CA VAL A 183 -7.36 50.54 34.27
C VAL A 183 -7.47 49.19 34.95
N ALA A 184 -8.71 48.74 35.22
CA ALA A 184 -8.97 47.40 35.75
C ALA A 184 -8.51 46.32 34.75
N TRP A 185 -7.52 45.51 35.11
CA TRP A 185 -6.89 44.52 34.24
C TRP A 185 -7.74 43.28 33.88
N PRO A 186 -8.67 42.76 34.75
CA PRO A 186 -9.34 41.50 34.46
C PRO A 186 -10.15 41.47 33.15
N PRO A 187 -10.94 42.51 32.79
CA PRO A 187 -11.62 42.57 31.51
C PRO A 187 -10.66 42.66 30.33
N ILE A 188 -9.51 43.35 30.52
CA ILE A 188 -8.50 43.49 29.48
C ILE A 188 -7.83 42.14 29.24
N TRP A 189 -7.47 41.43 30.32
CA TRP A 189 -6.82 40.11 30.23
C TRP A 189 -7.66 39.10 29.41
N ARG A 190 -8.97 39.04 29.67
CA ARG A 190 -9.87 38.14 28.93
C ARG A 190 -9.76 38.32 27.42
N ASN A 191 -9.79 39.56 26.95
CA ASN A 191 -9.74 39.86 25.52
C ASN A 191 -8.33 39.68 24.94
N TRP A 192 -7.29 40.02 25.67
CA TRP A 192 -5.90 39.81 25.26
C TRP A 192 -5.58 38.33 25.18
N TYR A 193 -5.90 37.57 26.23
CA TYR A 193 -5.74 36.11 26.21
C TYR A 193 -6.44 35.47 25.00
N ALA A 194 -7.70 35.83 24.75
CA ALA A 194 -8.45 35.31 23.61
C ALA A 194 -7.81 35.71 22.25
N GLY A 195 -7.27 36.93 22.13
CA GLY A 195 -6.58 37.39 20.92
C GLY A 195 -5.28 36.63 20.65
N HIS A 196 -4.45 36.39 21.67
CA HIS A 196 -3.21 35.59 21.58
C HIS A 196 -3.53 34.11 21.31
N ALA A 197 -4.46 33.53 22.08
CA ALA A 197 -4.90 32.14 21.88
C ALA A 197 -5.40 31.87 20.45
N LEU A 198 -6.24 32.76 19.91
CA LEU A 198 -6.75 32.65 18.55
C LEU A 198 -5.66 32.88 17.50
N GLY A 199 -4.73 33.81 17.74
CA GLY A 199 -3.57 34.01 16.91
C GLY A 199 -2.79 32.70 16.75
N MET A 200 -2.45 32.04 17.85
CA MET A 200 -1.76 30.75 17.84
C MET A 200 -2.57 29.66 17.13
N VAL A 201 -3.86 29.50 17.49
CA VAL A 201 -4.69 28.40 16.98
C VAL A 201 -4.96 28.52 15.48
N ILE A 202 -5.20 29.73 14.96
CA ILE A 202 -5.62 29.94 13.57
C ILE A 202 -4.41 30.13 12.66
N LEU A 203 -3.45 31.00 13.05
CA LEU A 203 -2.37 31.40 12.18
C LEU A 203 -1.22 30.37 12.14
N VAL A 204 -0.90 29.69 13.24
CA VAL A 204 0.20 28.71 13.23
C VAL A 204 -0.09 27.55 12.29
N PRO A 205 -1.24 26.84 12.33
CA PRO A 205 -1.53 25.80 11.36
C PRO A 205 -1.55 26.32 9.91
N PHE A 206 -2.04 27.53 9.67
CA PHE A 206 -2.02 28.16 8.35
C PHE A 206 -0.60 28.38 7.84
N LEU A 207 0.26 29.02 8.64
CA LEU A 207 1.64 29.32 8.27
C LEU A 207 2.47 28.04 8.13
N VAL A 208 2.36 27.10 9.07
CA VAL A 208 3.03 25.80 9.00
C VAL A 208 2.63 25.04 7.72
N SER A 209 1.36 25.06 7.37
CA SER A 209 0.89 24.41 6.16
C SER A 209 1.44 25.05 4.88
N ILE A 210 1.59 26.36 4.82
CA ILE A 210 2.20 27.07 3.67
C ILE A 210 3.71 26.83 3.60
N MET A 211 4.37 26.78 4.76
CA MET A 211 5.83 26.60 4.85
C MET A 211 6.26 25.14 4.64
N SER A 212 5.38 24.16 4.81
CA SER A 212 5.68 22.75 4.57
C SER A 212 5.82 22.47 3.06
N SER A 213 6.80 21.60 2.70
CA SER A 213 7.15 21.30 1.30
C SER A 213 6.03 20.60 0.52
N GLU A 214 5.10 19.95 1.19
CA GLU A 214 3.97 19.23 0.57
C GLU A 214 3.08 20.15 -0.30
N TRP A 215 3.08 21.45 -0.03
CA TRP A 215 2.29 22.44 -0.76
C TRP A 215 2.98 23.06 -1.96
N ARG A 216 4.29 22.90 -2.07
CA ARG A 216 5.12 23.59 -3.06
C ARG A 216 5.00 23.06 -4.48
N THR A 217 4.44 21.87 -4.69
CA THR A 217 4.49 21.20 -5.97
C THR A 217 3.13 20.93 -6.58
N GLN A 218 2.93 21.44 -7.76
CA GLN A 218 2.08 21.02 -8.87
C GLN A 218 0.61 21.42 -8.93
N HIS A 219 -0.16 21.61 -7.84
CA HIS A 219 -1.60 21.75 -8.00
C HIS A 219 -2.20 23.15 -7.77
N ILE A 220 -1.39 24.14 -7.37
CA ILE A 220 -1.92 25.49 -7.09
C ILE A 220 -2.51 26.13 -8.34
N LYS A 221 -1.81 26.03 -9.48
CA LYS A 221 -2.23 26.69 -10.72
C LYS A 221 -3.58 26.16 -11.25
N GLU A 222 -3.80 24.85 -11.12
CA GLU A 222 -5.05 24.20 -11.55
C GLU A 222 -6.22 24.52 -10.62
N ARG A 223 -5.94 24.84 -9.34
CA ARG A 223 -6.93 25.13 -8.31
C ARG A 223 -7.17 26.62 -8.05
N ILE A 224 -6.46 27.52 -8.72
CA ILE A 224 -6.67 28.98 -8.60
C ILE A 224 -8.14 29.36 -8.80
N PRO A 225 -8.87 28.85 -9.80
CA PRO A 225 -10.29 29.20 -9.97
C PRO A 225 -11.16 28.82 -8.76
N GLU A 226 -10.88 27.70 -8.13
CA GLU A 226 -11.60 27.22 -6.94
C GLU A 226 -11.31 28.09 -5.70
N VAL A 227 -10.04 28.46 -5.50
CA VAL A 227 -9.63 29.39 -4.44
C VAL A 227 -10.30 30.74 -4.61
N VAL A 228 -10.30 31.26 -5.84
CA VAL A 228 -10.97 32.53 -6.17
C VAL A 228 -12.48 32.41 -5.94
N ALA A 229 -13.13 31.33 -6.36
CA ALA A 229 -14.56 31.12 -6.14
C ALA A 229 -14.93 31.09 -4.65
N ILE A 230 -14.13 30.41 -3.82
CA ILE A 230 -14.32 30.38 -2.36
C ILE A 230 -14.07 31.76 -1.75
N ALA A 231 -13.03 32.47 -2.17
CA ALA A 231 -12.77 33.83 -1.70
C ALA A 231 -13.92 34.79 -2.07
N VAL A 232 -14.41 34.72 -3.31
CA VAL A 232 -15.59 35.48 -3.75
C VAL A 232 -16.83 35.13 -2.94
N LEU A 233 -17.04 33.85 -2.62
CA LEU A 233 -18.15 33.41 -1.77
C LEU A 233 -18.06 34.07 -0.39
N PHE A 234 -16.91 34.11 0.25
CA PHE A 234 -16.73 34.76 1.55
C PHE A 234 -16.94 36.26 1.49
N VAL A 235 -16.46 36.92 0.43
CA VAL A 235 -16.72 38.36 0.21
C VAL A 235 -18.22 38.60 -0.02
N ALA A 236 -18.87 37.78 -0.81
CA ALA A 236 -20.32 37.89 -1.03
C ALA A 236 -21.10 37.69 0.29
N ILE A 237 -20.78 36.67 1.07
CA ILE A 237 -21.39 36.46 2.41
C ILE A 237 -21.22 37.71 3.27
N SER A 238 -20.05 38.33 3.25
CA SER A 238 -19.77 39.53 4.04
C SER A 238 -20.58 40.73 3.58
N VAL A 239 -20.66 40.98 2.25
CA VAL A 239 -21.41 42.09 1.68
C VAL A 239 -22.93 41.94 1.89
N PHE A 240 -23.44 40.71 1.79
CA PHE A 240 -24.87 40.45 1.95
C PHE A 240 -25.30 40.26 3.41
N ALA A 241 -24.33 40.17 4.36
CA ALA A 241 -24.63 39.98 5.77
C ALA A 241 -25.50 41.10 6.37
N ASP A 242 -25.37 42.33 5.89
CA ASP A 242 -26.16 43.47 6.34
C ASP A 242 -27.61 43.42 5.85
N TYR A 243 -27.84 42.81 4.68
CA TYR A 243 -29.18 42.70 4.08
C TYR A 243 -29.94 41.44 4.53
N PHE A 244 -29.24 40.37 4.81
CA PHE A 244 -29.84 39.08 5.13
C PHE A 244 -29.13 38.42 6.34
N ARG A 245 -29.62 38.71 7.55
CA ARG A 245 -29.05 38.22 8.81
C ARG A 245 -28.78 36.73 8.85
N PRO A 246 -29.64 35.81 8.32
CA PRO A 246 -29.36 34.40 8.32
C PRO A 246 -28.14 33.96 7.51
N ILE A 247 -27.54 34.82 6.67
CA ILE A 247 -26.37 34.48 5.85
C ILE A 247 -25.16 34.05 6.67
N ILE A 248 -25.10 34.42 7.96
CA ILE A 248 -24.05 34.02 8.86
C ILE A 248 -23.98 32.50 9.04
N PHE A 249 -25.13 31.80 8.92
CA PHE A 249 -25.18 30.36 8.95
C PHE A 249 -24.53 29.72 7.72
N VAL A 250 -24.28 30.48 6.65
CA VAL A 250 -23.57 30.03 5.44
C VAL A 250 -22.06 30.02 5.66
N ILE A 251 -21.53 30.72 6.69
CA ILE A 251 -20.10 30.74 6.99
C ILE A 251 -19.60 29.32 7.32
N ALA A 252 -20.31 28.57 8.14
CA ALA A 252 -19.91 27.23 8.53
C ALA A 252 -19.87 26.25 7.35
N PRO A 253 -20.90 26.14 6.47
CA PRO A 253 -20.82 25.38 5.22
C PRO A 253 -19.71 25.85 4.28
N ALA A 254 -19.46 27.17 4.18
CA ALA A 254 -18.39 27.70 3.33
C ALA A 254 -17.00 27.28 3.85
N ILE A 255 -16.76 27.34 5.16
CA ILE A 255 -15.53 26.84 5.79
C ILE A 255 -15.42 25.32 5.59
N LEU A 256 -16.51 24.57 5.76
CA LEU A 256 -16.54 23.13 5.53
C LEU A 256 -16.16 22.79 4.09
N LEU A 257 -16.70 23.51 3.11
CA LEU A 257 -16.35 23.35 1.70
C LEU A 257 -14.84 23.60 1.47
N ALA A 258 -14.29 24.68 2.02
CA ALA A 258 -12.86 24.97 1.96
C ALA A 258 -12.04 23.87 2.65
N THR A 259 -12.52 23.34 3.79
CA THR A 259 -11.90 22.27 4.53
C THR A 259 -11.84 20.97 3.73
N VAL A 260 -12.96 20.55 3.16
CA VAL A 260 -13.05 19.32 2.36
C VAL A 260 -12.19 19.42 1.10
N ARG A 261 -12.12 20.63 0.50
CA ARG A 261 -11.42 20.82 -0.77
C ARG A 261 -9.91 21.02 -0.62
N PHE A 262 -9.47 21.69 0.43
CA PHE A 262 -8.08 22.11 0.63
C PHE A 262 -7.47 21.62 1.95
N GLY A 263 -8.18 20.78 2.70
CA GLY A 263 -7.69 20.27 3.99
C GLY A 263 -7.44 21.38 5.02
N ILE A 264 -6.37 21.25 5.79
CA ILE A 264 -6.01 22.17 6.88
C ILE A 264 -5.79 23.59 6.38
N ILE A 265 -5.17 23.75 5.20
CA ILE A 265 -4.96 25.09 4.62
C ILE A 265 -6.28 25.77 4.31
N GLY A 266 -7.22 25.03 3.71
CA GLY A 266 -8.55 25.55 3.43
C GLY A 266 -9.30 25.99 4.69
N ALA A 267 -9.28 25.15 5.73
CA ALA A 267 -9.87 25.46 7.01
C ALA A 267 -9.25 26.70 7.68
N ALA A 268 -7.93 26.71 7.76
CA ALA A 268 -7.19 27.79 8.41
C ALA A 268 -7.28 29.11 7.62
N ALA A 269 -7.12 29.08 6.28
CA ALA A 269 -7.26 30.25 5.43
C ALA A 269 -8.67 30.84 5.49
N ALA A 270 -9.70 29.99 5.41
CA ALA A 270 -11.10 30.44 5.52
C ALA A 270 -11.39 31.07 6.88
N THR A 271 -10.89 30.45 7.97
CA THR A 271 -11.05 30.99 9.32
C THR A 271 -10.30 32.31 9.49
N CYS A 272 -9.08 32.43 8.94
CA CYS A 272 -8.32 33.70 8.90
C CYS A 272 -9.11 34.80 8.15
N LEU A 273 -9.67 34.47 6.98
CA LEU A 273 -10.44 35.41 6.18
C LEU A 273 -11.68 35.89 6.92
N VAL A 274 -12.41 34.96 7.56
CA VAL A 274 -13.55 35.31 8.42
C VAL A 274 -13.11 36.22 9.57
N ALA A 275 -11.98 35.91 10.23
CA ALA A 275 -11.45 36.72 11.30
C ALA A 275 -11.11 38.14 10.87
N ILE A 276 -10.45 38.31 9.71
CA ILE A 276 -10.10 39.63 9.15
C ILE A 276 -11.35 40.43 8.82
N VAL A 277 -12.28 39.83 8.06
CA VAL A 277 -13.50 40.50 7.63
C VAL A 277 -14.39 40.88 8.81
N ALA A 278 -14.64 39.93 9.73
CA ALA A 278 -15.47 40.19 10.89
C ALA A 278 -14.84 41.22 11.85
N SER A 279 -13.51 41.22 11.99
CA SER A 279 -12.81 42.26 12.77
C SER A 279 -12.98 43.63 12.14
N PHE A 280 -12.90 43.76 10.82
CA PHE A 280 -13.15 45.02 10.11
C PHE A 280 -14.57 45.54 10.38
N TYR A 281 -15.59 44.70 10.30
CA TYR A 281 -16.99 45.08 10.59
C TYR A 281 -17.18 45.50 12.02
N VAL A 282 -16.63 44.77 12.99
CA VAL A 282 -16.74 45.13 14.41
C VAL A 282 -16.06 46.47 14.71
N MET A 283 -14.91 46.77 14.10
CA MET A 283 -14.13 47.98 14.30
C MET A 283 -14.72 49.20 13.57
N SER A 284 -15.21 49.03 12.35
CA SER A 284 -15.80 50.12 11.58
C SER A 284 -17.19 50.56 12.05
N ASN A 285 -17.74 49.93 13.06
CA ASN A 285 -19.09 50.16 13.58
C ASN A 285 -20.18 50.07 12.48
N VAL A 286 -19.90 49.42 11.37
CA VAL A 286 -20.84 49.18 10.29
C VAL A 286 -21.60 47.90 10.60
N GLY A 287 -22.84 48.04 10.73
CA GLY A 287 -24.01 47.22 11.01
C GLY A 287 -23.90 45.68 10.96
N HIS A 288 -23.02 44.96 11.61
CA HIS A 288 -23.13 43.51 11.69
C HIS A 288 -23.96 43.04 12.89
N PRO A 289 -25.13 42.41 12.66
CA PRO A 289 -26.14 42.20 13.70
C PRO A 289 -25.79 41.22 14.79
N LEU A 290 -24.78 40.36 14.63
CA LEU A 290 -24.42 39.36 15.65
C LEU A 290 -23.73 39.96 16.88
N PHE A 291 -22.98 41.05 16.70
CA PHE A 291 -22.13 41.62 17.76
C PHE A 291 -22.56 43.04 18.18
N LEU A 292 -23.48 43.66 17.43
CA LEU A 292 -23.88 45.05 17.61
C LEU A 292 -24.88 45.32 18.76
N ASN A 293 -25.53 44.29 19.27
CA ASN A 293 -26.45 44.45 20.43
C ASN A 293 -25.73 44.71 21.73
N GLN A 294 -24.40 44.68 21.73
CA GLN A 294 -23.60 45.01 22.91
C GLN A 294 -23.16 46.48 22.84
N PRO A 295 -23.39 47.26 23.88
CA PRO A 295 -23.07 48.70 23.87
C PRO A 295 -21.55 48.96 23.85
N GLU A 296 -20.76 48.07 24.46
CA GLU A 296 -19.32 48.22 24.60
C GLU A 296 -18.55 47.48 23.50
N LEU A 297 -17.58 48.15 22.89
CA LEU A 297 -16.73 47.55 21.83
C LEU A 297 -15.94 46.35 22.35
N SER A 298 -15.49 46.35 23.62
CA SER A 298 -14.78 45.23 24.25
C SER A 298 -15.62 43.95 24.29
N GLN A 299 -16.93 44.07 24.55
CA GLN A 299 -17.88 42.96 24.57
C GLN A 299 -18.15 42.42 23.14
N ARG A 300 -18.22 43.33 22.14
CA ARG A 300 -18.36 42.93 20.73
C ARG A 300 -17.14 42.15 20.26
N ILE A 301 -15.92 42.59 20.58
CA ILE A 301 -14.67 41.89 20.25
C ILE A 301 -14.66 40.53 20.94
N PHE A 302 -15.02 40.42 22.21
CA PHE A 302 -15.08 39.15 22.90
C PHE A 302 -16.10 38.18 22.31
N GLY A 303 -17.27 38.67 21.89
CA GLY A 303 -18.25 37.88 21.17
C GLY A 303 -17.71 37.36 19.85
N LEU A 304 -16.98 38.19 19.07
CA LEU A 304 -16.30 37.77 17.85
C LEU A 304 -15.21 36.73 18.14
N GLN A 305 -14.41 36.94 19.17
CA GLN A 305 -13.37 35.98 19.59
C GLN A 305 -13.97 34.62 19.95
N GLY A 306 -15.11 34.60 20.67
CA GLY A 306 -15.87 33.39 20.99
C GLY A 306 -16.36 32.68 19.74
N PHE A 307 -16.91 33.42 18.76
CA PHE A 307 -17.32 32.87 17.48
C PHE A 307 -16.14 32.24 16.68
N LEU A 308 -15.01 32.94 16.61
CA LEU A 308 -13.81 32.45 15.95
C LEU A 308 -13.22 31.22 16.66
N ALA A 309 -13.25 31.19 18.00
CA ALA A 309 -12.82 30.05 18.79
C ALA A 309 -13.65 28.79 18.48
N ILE A 310 -14.98 28.93 18.48
CA ILE A 310 -15.89 27.85 18.11
C ILE A 310 -15.61 27.40 16.67
N THR A 311 -15.46 28.35 15.75
CA THR A 311 -15.19 28.07 14.33
C THR A 311 -13.88 27.32 14.15
N ALA A 312 -12.81 27.75 14.77
CA ALA A 312 -11.50 27.08 14.72
C ALA A 312 -11.56 25.69 15.37
N PHE A 313 -12.25 25.57 16.50
CA PHE A 313 -12.35 24.32 17.26
C PHE A 313 -13.00 23.18 16.48
N TRP A 314 -14.01 23.45 15.68
CA TRP A 314 -14.60 22.39 14.88
C TRP A 314 -13.93 22.25 13.49
N SER A 315 -13.45 23.36 12.85
CA SER A 315 -12.94 23.30 11.49
C SER A 315 -11.54 22.68 11.40
N LEU A 316 -10.60 23.08 12.26
CA LEU A 316 -9.22 22.63 12.20
C LEU A 316 -9.04 21.15 12.55
N PRO A 317 -9.62 20.59 13.62
CA PRO A 317 -9.55 19.15 13.87
C PRO A 317 -10.26 18.33 12.80
N THR A 318 -11.40 18.84 12.26
CA THR A 318 -12.08 18.16 11.13
C THR A 318 -11.20 18.14 9.89
N ALA A 319 -10.51 19.22 9.58
CA ALA A 319 -9.55 19.30 8.49
C ALA A 319 -8.38 18.33 8.68
N ALA A 320 -7.86 18.22 9.90
CA ALA A 320 -6.82 17.27 10.23
C ALA A 320 -7.30 15.82 10.05
N LEU A 321 -8.51 15.49 10.51
CA LEU A 321 -9.11 14.18 10.32
C LEU A 321 -9.29 13.81 8.84
N ILE A 322 -9.77 14.75 8.01
CA ILE A 322 -9.91 14.54 6.56
C ILE A 322 -8.53 14.30 5.92
N THR A 323 -7.54 15.10 6.29
CA THR A 323 -6.17 14.98 5.76
C THR A 323 -5.54 13.65 6.16
N GLU A 324 -5.71 13.21 7.40
CA GLU A 324 -5.24 11.92 7.93
C GLU A 324 -5.91 10.76 7.19
N ARG A 325 -7.25 10.80 7.05
CA ARG A 325 -8.01 9.81 6.27
C ARG A 325 -7.49 9.68 4.84
N ASP A 326 -7.27 10.80 4.15
CA ASP A 326 -6.84 10.79 2.75
C ASP A 326 -5.41 10.24 2.60
N ARG A 327 -4.52 10.49 3.57
CA ARG A 327 -3.19 9.87 3.62
C ARG A 327 -3.28 8.35 3.81
N LEU A 328 -4.11 7.90 4.75
CA LEU A 328 -4.31 6.48 5.01
C LEU A 328 -4.90 5.75 3.79
N LEU A 329 -5.90 6.35 3.12
CA LEU A 329 -6.49 5.78 1.91
C LEU A 329 -5.48 5.68 0.76
N LYS A 330 -4.64 6.69 0.56
CA LYS A 330 -3.55 6.65 -0.44
C LYS A 330 -2.53 5.57 -0.10
N GLY A 331 -2.10 5.48 1.15
CA GLY A 331 -1.18 4.44 1.61
C GLY A 331 -1.74 3.03 1.40
N LEU A 332 -3.02 2.82 1.75
CA LEU A 332 -3.70 1.55 1.56
C LEU A 332 -3.82 1.18 0.07
N SER A 333 -4.17 2.16 -0.78
CA SER A 333 -4.25 1.95 -2.24
C SER A 333 -2.90 1.55 -2.83
N GLN A 334 -1.81 2.21 -2.42
CA GLN A 334 -0.45 1.86 -2.85
C GLN A 334 -0.04 0.46 -2.38
N ALA A 335 -0.27 0.13 -1.11
CA ALA A 335 0.02 -1.19 -0.58
C ALA A 335 -0.77 -2.29 -1.30
N ASN A 336 -2.05 -2.04 -1.59
CA ASN A 336 -2.88 -2.99 -2.32
C ASN A 336 -2.39 -3.20 -3.76
N SER A 337 -1.97 -2.12 -4.46
CA SER A 337 -1.39 -2.22 -5.81
C SER A 337 -0.09 -3.02 -5.81
N GLN A 338 0.77 -2.84 -4.80
CA GLN A 338 2.01 -3.62 -4.65
C GLN A 338 1.71 -5.10 -4.39
N LEU A 339 0.77 -5.40 -3.48
CA LEU A 339 0.37 -6.78 -3.21
C LEU A 339 -0.19 -7.49 -4.44
N THR A 340 -0.97 -6.79 -5.27
CA THR A 340 -1.50 -7.34 -6.52
C THR A 340 -0.38 -7.67 -7.50
N ALA A 341 0.55 -6.73 -7.70
CA ALA A 341 1.72 -6.95 -8.58
C ALA A 341 2.61 -8.11 -8.10
N ASP A 342 2.89 -8.19 -6.79
CA ASP A 342 3.66 -9.29 -6.20
C ASP A 342 2.96 -10.64 -6.36
N SER A 343 1.63 -10.67 -6.23
CA SER A 343 0.82 -11.87 -6.44
C SER A 343 0.88 -12.37 -7.88
N GLU A 344 0.81 -11.46 -8.85
CA GLU A 344 0.94 -11.79 -10.28
C GLU A 344 2.32 -12.38 -10.60
N ILE A 345 3.41 -11.75 -10.11
CA ILE A 345 4.78 -12.23 -10.29
C ILE A 345 4.93 -13.64 -9.70
N LYS A 346 4.43 -13.88 -8.48
CA LYS A 346 4.47 -15.20 -7.84
C LYS A 346 3.69 -16.24 -8.62
N SER A 347 2.53 -15.91 -9.17
CA SER A 347 1.72 -16.80 -9.99
C SER A 347 2.47 -17.23 -11.25
N HIS A 348 3.09 -16.29 -11.96
CA HIS A 348 3.91 -16.58 -13.13
C HIS A 348 5.12 -17.45 -12.80
N LEU A 349 5.81 -17.18 -11.68
CA LEU A 349 6.94 -17.97 -11.22
C LEU A 349 6.54 -19.41 -10.90
N VAL A 350 5.43 -19.60 -10.18
CA VAL A 350 4.91 -20.95 -9.85
C VAL A 350 4.56 -21.72 -11.12
N THR A 351 3.91 -21.08 -12.08
CA THR A 351 3.57 -21.72 -13.37
C THR A 351 4.82 -22.08 -14.15
N GLY A 352 5.83 -21.20 -14.22
CA GLY A 352 7.12 -21.49 -14.84
C GLY A 352 7.85 -22.64 -14.17
N LEU A 353 7.89 -22.67 -12.84
CA LEU A 353 8.56 -23.74 -12.08
C LEU A 353 7.89 -25.10 -12.30
N ARG A 354 6.56 -25.15 -12.32
CA ARG A 354 5.80 -26.38 -12.62
C ARG A 354 6.14 -26.93 -14.01
N ARG A 355 6.23 -26.04 -15.02
CA ARG A 355 6.62 -26.43 -16.37
C ARG A 355 8.03 -27.04 -16.39
N HIS A 356 8.98 -26.40 -15.73
CA HIS A 356 10.36 -26.91 -15.65
C HIS A 356 10.44 -28.28 -14.95
N LEU A 357 9.69 -28.45 -13.86
CA LEU A 357 9.63 -29.75 -13.16
C LEU A 357 9.06 -30.86 -14.04
N SER A 358 7.96 -30.59 -14.76
CA SER A 358 7.36 -31.57 -15.67
C SER A 358 8.31 -31.96 -16.81
N MET A 359 9.04 -30.99 -17.41
CA MET A 359 10.04 -31.27 -18.44
C MET A 359 11.23 -32.06 -17.88
N ALA A 360 11.70 -31.73 -16.69
CA ALA A 360 12.80 -32.47 -16.04
C ALA A 360 12.43 -33.92 -15.75
N GLU A 361 11.19 -34.15 -15.27
CA GLU A 361 10.67 -35.50 -15.04
C GLU A 361 10.59 -36.33 -16.33
N GLU A 362 10.11 -35.73 -17.42
CA GLU A 362 10.01 -36.41 -18.68
C GLU A 362 11.41 -36.73 -19.26
N ASN A 363 12.34 -35.77 -19.20
CA ASN A 363 13.72 -35.98 -19.61
C ASN A 363 14.40 -37.12 -18.83
N GLU A 364 14.16 -37.17 -17.50
CA GLU A 364 14.70 -38.24 -16.66
C GLU A 364 14.10 -39.61 -17.01
N ARG A 365 12.82 -39.69 -17.30
CA ARG A 365 12.17 -40.93 -17.79
C ARG A 365 12.76 -41.40 -19.08
N LEU A 366 12.98 -40.49 -20.04
CA LEU A 366 13.64 -40.81 -21.34
C LEU A 366 15.06 -41.32 -21.10
N ARG A 367 15.84 -40.68 -20.24
CA ARG A 367 17.20 -41.11 -19.88
C ARG A 367 17.22 -42.51 -19.29
N LEU A 368 16.35 -42.76 -18.32
CA LEU A 368 16.25 -44.07 -17.66
C LEU A 368 15.84 -45.17 -18.64
N SER A 369 14.92 -44.86 -19.55
CA SER A 369 14.52 -45.82 -20.60
C SER A 369 15.69 -46.20 -21.49
N HIS A 370 16.50 -45.24 -21.95
CA HIS A 370 17.70 -45.51 -22.74
C HIS A 370 18.74 -46.34 -21.99
N GLU A 371 19.03 -45.98 -20.72
CA GLU A 371 19.96 -46.71 -19.87
C GLU A 371 19.51 -48.18 -19.66
N LEU A 372 18.21 -48.40 -19.43
CA LEU A 372 17.65 -49.73 -19.24
C LEU A 372 17.77 -50.56 -20.56
N HIS A 373 17.46 -49.95 -21.68
CA HIS A 373 17.53 -50.63 -22.98
C HIS A 373 18.99 -50.99 -23.33
N ASP A 374 19.90 -50.02 -23.24
CA ASP A 374 21.27 -50.18 -23.73
C ASP A 374 22.14 -51.04 -22.78
N GLN A 375 22.11 -50.81 -21.48
CA GLN A 375 22.98 -51.52 -20.55
C GLN A 375 22.39 -52.88 -20.12
N ALA A 376 21.15 -52.86 -19.66
CA ALA A 376 20.59 -54.08 -19.10
C ALA A 376 20.09 -55.03 -20.19
N GLY A 377 19.52 -54.52 -21.29
CA GLY A 377 19.06 -55.30 -22.42
C GLY A 377 20.23 -55.98 -23.15
N GLN A 378 21.32 -55.26 -23.44
CA GLN A 378 22.52 -55.79 -24.09
C GLN A 378 23.25 -56.80 -23.22
N SER A 379 23.36 -56.55 -21.89
CA SER A 379 23.97 -57.49 -20.94
C SER A 379 23.19 -58.80 -20.87
N LEU A 380 21.89 -58.76 -20.89
CA LEU A 380 21.03 -59.95 -20.92
C LEU A 380 21.19 -60.76 -22.19
N ILE A 381 21.21 -60.11 -23.34
CA ILE A 381 21.42 -60.75 -24.66
C ILE A 381 22.80 -61.45 -24.67
N ALA A 382 23.85 -60.75 -24.20
CA ALA A 382 25.19 -61.31 -24.14
C ALA A 382 25.25 -62.56 -23.25
N ALA A 383 24.59 -62.51 -22.07
CA ALA A 383 24.55 -63.64 -21.16
C ALA A 383 23.74 -64.84 -21.71
N ILE A 384 22.62 -64.59 -22.42
CA ILE A 384 21.86 -65.64 -23.11
C ILE A 384 22.71 -66.30 -24.20
N LEU A 385 23.48 -65.54 -25.00
CA LEU A 385 24.38 -66.07 -26.01
C LEU A 385 25.48 -66.96 -25.38
N GLN A 386 26.07 -66.52 -24.28
CA GLN A 386 27.06 -67.33 -23.56
C GLN A 386 26.45 -68.65 -22.99
N LEU A 387 25.23 -68.60 -22.49
CA LEU A 387 24.52 -69.81 -22.05
C LEU A 387 24.24 -70.79 -23.21
N ASN A 388 23.95 -70.31 -24.40
CA ASN A 388 23.76 -71.15 -25.57
C ASN A 388 25.05 -71.86 -25.99
N GLU A 389 26.22 -71.18 -25.89
CA GLU A 389 27.52 -71.81 -26.14
C GLU A 389 27.85 -72.90 -25.11
N ILE A 390 27.54 -72.70 -23.84
CA ILE A 390 27.77 -73.67 -22.79
C ILE A 390 26.81 -74.87 -22.95
N ASP A 391 25.55 -74.67 -23.34
CA ASP A 391 24.56 -75.73 -23.55
C ASP A 391 24.97 -76.71 -24.65
N ALA A 392 25.70 -76.23 -25.67
CA ALA A 392 26.27 -77.07 -26.73
C ALA A 392 27.40 -78.00 -26.27
N LEU A 393 28.01 -77.71 -25.08
CA LEU A 393 29.20 -78.43 -24.57
C LEU A 393 28.92 -79.39 -23.38
N THR A 394 27.68 -79.41 -22.83
CA THR A 394 27.37 -80.11 -21.58
C THR A 394 26.44 -81.31 -21.72
N GLY A 395 26.51 -82.30 -20.78
CA GLY A 395 25.66 -83.50 -20.77
C GLY A 395 24.30 -83.25 -20.11
N GLU A 396 23.36 -84.23 -20.30
CA GLU A 396 21.91 -84.11 -20.01
C GLU A 396 21.53 -83.46 -18.63
N PRO A 397 22.08 -83.83 -17.47
CA PRO A 397 21.60 -83.22 -16.21
C PRO A 397 22.02 -81.75 -16.02
N ALA A 398 23.06 -81.27 -16.69
CA ALA A 398 23.46 -79.88 -16.69
C ALA A 398 22.66 -79.05 -17.70
N ARG A 399 22.28 -79.66 -18.80
CA ARG A 399 21.49 -79.05 -19.87
C ARG A 399 20.11 -78.60 -19.41
N GLU A 400 19.39 -79.40 -18.61
CA GLU A 400 18.11 -79.01 -18.01
C GLU A 400 18.22 -77.79 -17.11
N ARG A 401 19.29 -77.68 -16.29
CA ARG A 401 19.51 -76.49 -15.45
C ARG A 401 19.84 -75.26 -16.25
N LEU A 402 20.63 -75.40 -17.29
CA LEU A 402 20.97 -74.27 -18.21
C LEU A 402 19.76 -73.79 -18.97
N GLN A 403 18.86 -74.68 -19.43
CA GLN A 403 17.60 -74.30 -20.06
C GLN A 403 16.68 -73.52 -19.10
N LEU A 404 16.64 -73.91 -17.83
CA LEU A 404 15.87 -73.20 -16.82
C LEU A 404 16.43 -71.78 -16.57
N VAL A 405 17.78 -71.62 -16.49
CA VAL A 405 18.44 -70.35 -16.35
C VAL A 405 18.16 -69.45 -17.59
N ARG A 406 18.33 -69.99 -18.79
CA ARG A 406 18.02 -69.30 -20.03
C ARG A 406 16.59 -68.79 -20.05
N LYS A 407 15.62 -69.65 -19.74
CA LYS A 407 14.21 -69.27 -19.67
C LYS A 407 13.96 -68.11 -18.70
N ARG A 408 14.57 -68.13 -17.52
CA ARG A 408 14.48 -67.03 -16.54
C ARG A 408 15.08 -65.73 -17.06
N MET A 409 16.22 -65.82 -17.79
CA MET A 409 16.84 -64.63 -18.39
C MET A 409 16.02 -64.06 -19.56
N GLU A 410 15.39 -64.91 -20.37
CA GLU A 410 14.44 -64.48 -21.38
C GLU A 410 13.22 -63.79 -20.79
N GLU A 411 12.67 -64.30 -19.67
CA GLU A 411 11.59 -63.70 -18.90
C GLU A 411 12.00 -62.34 -18.28
N MET A 412 13.24 -62.24 -17.75
CA MET A 412 13.81 -60.98 -17.28
C MET A 412 13.96 -59.97 -18.42
N GLY A 413 14.47 -60.42 -19.58
CA GLY A 413 14.57 -59.58 -20.79
C GLY A 413 13.24 -58.97 -21.20
N LYS A 414 12.20 -59.81 -21.25
CA LYS A 414 10.83 -59.38 -21.55
C LYS A 414 10.34 -58.36 -20.52
N THR A 415 10.62 -58.61 -19.23
CA THR A 415 10.20 -57.70 -18.17
C THR A 415 10.92 -56.34 -18.24
N LEU A 416 12.22 -56.38 -18.51
CA LEU A 416 13.06 -55.20 -18.64
C LEU A 416 12.68 -54.38 -19.87
N HIS A 417 12.41 -55.06 -20.99
CA HIS A 417 11.91 -54.44 -22.22
C HIS A 417 10.57 -53.76 -21.98
N ARG A 418 9.66 -54.40 -21.24
CA ARG A 418 8.39 -53.82 -20.83
C ARG A 418 8.57 -52.57 -19.95
N ILE A 419 9.45 -52.61 -18.95
CA ILE A 419 9.72 -51.44 -18.09
C ILE A 419 10.31 -50.28 -18.90
N ALA A 420 11.28 -50.55 -19.77
CA ALA A 420 11.87 -49.54 -20.64
C ALA A 420 10.81 -48.93 -21.57
N TRP A 421 9.89 -49.73 -22.05
CA TRP A 421 8.77 -49.30 -22.88
C TRP A 421 7.70 -48.49 -22.12
N GLU A 422 7.40 -48.86 -20.91
CA GLU A 422 6.53 -48.05 -20.01
C GLU A 422 7.12 -46.66 -19.70
N LEU A 423 8.45 -46.56 -19.64
CA LEU A 423 9.17 -45.32 -19.40
C LEU A 423 9.29 -44.41 -20.63
N ARG A 424 9.32 -44.98 -21.85
CA ARG A 424 9.52 -44.27 -23.11
C ARG A 424 8.25 -44.26 -23.95
N PRO A 425 7.62 -43.09 -24.25
CA PRO A 425 6.74 -43.06 -25.40
C PRO A 425 7.58 -43.42 -26.66
N PRO A 426 7.07 -44.24 -27.60
CA PRO A 426 7.71 -44.42 -28.90
C PRO A 426 7.91 -43.02 -29.48
N SER A 427 9.01 -42.82 -30.24
CA SER A 427 9.30 -41.51 -30.84
C SER A 427 8.11 -41.08 -31.71
N ILE A 428 7.23 -40.29 -31.11
CA ILE A 428 6.03 -39.75 -31.78
C ILE A 428 6.47 -38.95 -33.01
N ASP A 429 7.66 -38.33 -32.92
CA ASP A 429 8.28 -37.59 -34.04
C ASP A 429 8.66 -38.49 -35.24
N GLU A 430 8.97 -39.77 -34.99
CA GLU A 430 9.34 -40.73 -36.09
C GLU A 430 8.15 -41.55 -36.59
N LEU A 431 7.25 -41.95 -35.70
CA LEU A 431 6.14 -42.85 -36.02
C LEU A 431 4.80 -42.15 -36.24
N GLY A 432 4.67 -40.91 -35.74
CA GLY A 432 3.38 -40.20 -35.62
C GLY A 432 2.56 -40.68 -34.45
N LEU A 433 1.70 -39.79 -33.92
CA LEU A 433 0.85 -40.05 -32.73
C LEU A 433 -0.08 -41.24 -32.95
N ARG A 434 -0.70 -41.34 -34.11
CA ARG A 434 -1.67 -42.36 -34.44
C ARG A 434 -1.09 -43.78 -34.37
N ARG A 435 0.09 -44.00 -34.98
CA ARG A 435 0.76 -45.29 -34.96
C ARG A 435 1.30 -45.65 -33.59
N ALA A 436 1.82 -44.68 -32.87
CA ALA A 436 2.30 -44.85 -31.50
C ALA A 436 1.18 -45.31 -30.57
N LEU A 437 0.00 -44.67 -30.63
CA LEU A 437 -1.18 -45.07 -29.85
C LEU A 437 -1.71 -46.44 -30.27
N ALA A 438 -1.79 -46.75 -31.59
CA ALA A 438 -2.26 -48.04 -32.08
C ALA A 438 -1.37 -49.20 -31.59
N SER A 439 -0.04 -49.02 -31.61
CA SER A 439 0.91 -50.00 -31.10
C SER A 439 0.73 -50.21 -29.59
N TYR A 440 0.63 -49.12 -28.84
CA TYR A 440 0.47 -49.18 -27.38
C TYR A 440 -0.83 -49.85 -26.95
N VAL A 441 -1.95 -49.44 -27.53
CA VAL A 441 -3.28 -49.99 -27.20
C VAL A 441 -3.38 -51.47 -27.59
N GLY A 442 -2.80 -51.86 -28.75
CA GLY A 442 -2.76 -53.24 -29.18
C GLY A 442 -1.96 -54.13 -28.25
N GLU A 443 -0.75 -53.73 -27.84
CA GLU A 443 0.06 -54.48 -26.87
C GLU A 443 -0.59 -54.55 -25.50
N TRP A 444 -1.21 -53.46 -25.06
CA TRP A 444 -1.98 -53.44 -23.78
C TRP A 444 -3.14 -54.43 -23.82
N SER A 445 -3.90 -54.48 -24.92
CA SER A 445 -5.02 -55.40 -25.12
C SER A 445 -4.55 -56.85 -25.03
N GLU A 446 -3.45 -57.19 -25.71
CA GLU A 446 -2.86 -58.54 -25.69
C GLU A 446 -2.39 -58.96 -24.30
N GLN A 447 -1.73 -58.04 -23.56
CA GLN A 447 -1.19 -58.31 -22.23
C GLN A 447 -2.28 -58.45 -21.16
N CYS A 448 -3.33 -57.63 -21.21
CA CYS A 448 -4.40 -57.64 -20.26
C CYS A 448 -5.50 -58.67 -20.59
N GLY A 449 -5.51 -59.20 -21.80
CA GLY A 449 -6.54 -60.11 -22.28
C GLY A 449 -7.93 -59.43 -22.35
N THR A 450 -7.98 -58.12 -22.54
CA THR A 450 -9.19 -57.31 -22.63
C THR A 450 -9.26 -56.69 -24.02
N GLU A 451 -10.35 -56.89 -24.73
CA GLU A 451 -10.55 -56.28 -26.04
C GLU A 451 -10.78 -54.76 -25.88
N VAL A 452 -10.05 -53.98 -26.73
CA VAL A 452 -10.15 -52.51 -26.74
C VAL A 452 -10.75 -52.07 -28.06
N ASP A 453 -11.84 -51.34 -28.00
CA ASP A 453 -12.40 -50.63 -29.14
C ASP A 453 -11.61 -49.35 -29.40
N PHE A 454 -10.67 -49.40 -30.37
CA PHE A 454 -9.73 -48.32 -30.62
C PHE A 454 -10.04 -47.59 -31.92
N HIS A 455 -10.37 -46.31 -31.81
CA HIS A 455 -10.62 -45.40 -32.94
C HIS A 455 -9.63 -44.25 -32.97
N CYS A 456 -8.76 -44.20 -33.96
CA CYS A 456 -7.72 -43.16 -34.14
C CYS A 456 -7.40 -43.00 -35.65
N ASP A 457 -8.41 -42.71 -36.46
CA ASP A 457 -8.28 -42.79 -37.92
C ASP A 457 -7.96 -41.50 -38.66
N ASP A 458 -7.98 -40.33 -37.95
CA ASP A 458 -7.72 -39.03 -38.56
C ASP A 458 -6.20 -38.84 -38.87
N PRO A 459 -5.80 -38.78 -40.16
CA PRO A 459 -4.39 -38.58 -40.53
C PRO A 459 -3.76 -37.31 -39.99
N ARG A 460 -4.57 -36.26 -39.72
CA ARG A 460 -4.11 -34.97 -39.18
C ARG A 460 -3.57 -35.08 -37.75
N LEU A 461 -3.79 -36.21 -37.07
CA LEU A 461 -3.23 -36.48 -35.75
C LEU A 461 -1.71 -36.68 -35.79
N ASP A 462 -1.15 -37.08 -36.92
CA ASP A 462 0.30 -37.23 -37.09
C ASP A 462 1.02 -35.86 -37.32
N GLU A 463 0.26 -34.78 -37.58
CA GLU A 463 0.76 -33.42 -37.76
C GLU A 463 0.74 -32.62 -36.45
N VAL A 464 0.30 -33.22 -35.34
CA VAL A 464 0.22 -32.57 -34.04
C VAL A 464 1.62 -32.30 -33.47
N PRO A 465 1.91 -31.12 -32.90
CA PRO A 465 3.20 -30.83 -32.29
C PRO A 465 3.62 -31.91 -31.28
N GLY A 466 4.89 -32.27 -31.27
CA GLY A 466 5.43 -33.38 -30.47
C GLY A 466 5.13 -33.26 -28.98
N GLU A 467 5.10 -32.03 -28.41
CA GLU A 467 4.70 -31.79 -27.00
C GLU A 467 3.24 -32.20 -26.74
N ILE A 468 2.32 -31.85 -27.64
CA ILE A 468 0.90 -32.22 -27.53
C ILE A 468 0.73 -33.72 -27.77
N GLY A 469 1.43 -34.27 -28.74
CA GLY A 469 1.42 -35.71 -29.02
C GLY A 469 1.89 -36.53 -27.81
N THR A 470 2.99 -36.13 -27.21
CA THR A 470 3.51 -36.76 -25.97
C THR A 470 2.53 -36.66 -24.80
N ALA A 471 1.91 -35.51 -24.61
CA ALA A 471 0.92 -35.32 -23.53
C ALA A 471 -0.31 -36.24 -23.72
N ILE A 472 -0.83 -36.34 -24.95
CA ILE A 472 -1.94 -37.26 -25.31
C ILE A 472 -1.55 -38.72 -25.09
N TYR A 473 -0.39 -39.12 -25.57
CA TYR A 473 0.10 -40.48 -25.35
C TYR A 473 0.17 -40.82 -23.85
N ARG A 474 0.69 -39.93 -23.02
CA ARG A 474 0.76 -40.12 -21.57
C ARG A 474 -0.62 -40.15 -20.91
N VAL A 475 -1.58 -39.37 -21.39
CA VAL A 475 -2.97 -39.43 -20.90
C VAL A 475 -3.59 -40.79 -21.17
N VAL A 476 -3.46 -41.30 -22.39
CA VAL A 476 -3.97 -42.64 -22.74
C VAL A 476 -3.25 -43.74 -21.93
N GLN A 477 -1.94 -43.64 -21.81
CA GLN A 477 -1.11 -44.57 -21.03
C GLN A 477 -1.56 -44.64 -19.57
N GLU A 478 -1.72 -43.47 -18.90
CA GLU A 478 -2.13 -43.39 -17.52
C GLU A 478 -3.58 -43.87 -17.33
N ALA A 479 -4.46 -43.52 -18.28
CA ALA A 479 -5.84 -43.98 -18.27
C ALA A 479 -5.95 -45.50 -18.33
N LEU A 480 -5.23 -46.14 -19.28
CA LEU A 480 -5.22 -47.60 -19.39
C LEU A 480 -4.52 -48.26 -18.21
N THR A 481 -3.51 -47.67 -17.63
CA THR A 481 -2.88 -48.12 -16.39
C THR A 481 -3.84 -48.05 -15.19
N ASN A 482 -4.65 -47.00 -15.12
CA ASN A 482 -5.67 -46.85 -14.08
C ASN A 482 -6.79 -47.91 -14.22
N ILE A 483 -7.16 -48.27 -15.44
CA ILE A 483 -8.12 -49.35 -15.70
C ILE A 483 -7.60 -50.68 -15.11
N VAL A 484 -6.34 -51.04 -15.38
CA VAL A 484 -5.71 -52.26 -14.82
C VAL A 484 -5.70 -52.23 -13.29
N LYS A 485 -5.34 -51.11 -12.70
CA LYS A 485 -5.17 -50.99 -11.25
C LYS A 485 -6.48 -50.90 -10.49
N HIS A 486 -7.50 -50.26 -11.09
CA HIS A 486 -8.64 -49.77 -10.34
C HIS A 486 -10.03 -50.20 -10.89
N ALA A 487 -10.15 -50.54 -12.19
CA ALA A 487 -11.46 -50.88 -12.77
C ALA A 487 -11.94 -52.30 -12.45
N GLY A 488 -11.10 -53.13 -11.83
CA GLY A 488 -11.43 -54.54 -11.55
C GLY A 488 -11.18 -55.38 -12.78
N ARG A 489 -12.25 -56.00 -13.36
CA ARG A 489 -12.19 -56.76 -14.61
C ARG A 489 -13.22 -56.20 -15.58
N PRO A 490 -12.92 -55.07 -16.26
CA PRO A 490 -13.82 -54.53 -17.26
C PRO A 490 -13.94 -55.53 -18.44
N SER A 491 -15.13 -55.68 -18.97
CA SER A 491 -15.36 -56.51 -20.16
C SER A 491 -15.23 -55.69 -21.46
N ASN A 492 -15.25 -54.37 -21.35
CA ASN A 492 -15.13 -53.46 -22.48
C ASN A 492 -14.32 -52.25 -22.13
N VAL A 493 -13.38 -51.86 -23.00
CA VAL A 493 -12.60 -50.61 -22.91
C VAL A 493 -12.65 -49.95 -24.29
N SER A 494 -12.93 -48.66 -24.35
CA SER A 494 -12.94 -47.87 -25.55
C SER A 494 -11.91 -46.72 -25.51
N VAL A 495 -11.16 -46.50 -26.56
CA VAL A 495 -10.23 -45.39 -26.69
C VAL A 495 -10.47 -44.69 -28.03
N ILE A 496 -10.93 -43.47 -27.99
CA ILE A 496 -11.24 -42.67 -29.18
C ILE A 496 -10.33 -41.45 -29.16
N VAL A 497 -9.57 -41.26 -30.23
CA VAL A 497 -8.73 -40.07 -30.43
C VAL A 497 -9.09 -39.42 -31.74
N GLY A 498 -9.54 -38.19 -31.70
CA GLY A 498 -10.00 -37.50 -32.90
C GLY A 498 -9.73 -36.00 -32.86
N ARG A 499 -9.86 -35.36 -34.01
CA ARG A 499 -9.75 -33.92 -34.16
C ARG A 499 -11.07 -33.38 -34.72
N ALA A 500 -11.72 -32.52 -33.94
CA ALA A 500 -12.89 -31.76 -34.33
C ALA A 500 -12.50 -30.31 -34.54
N GLU A 501 -12.51 -29.85 -35.80
CA GLU A 501 -12.05 -28.50 -36.19
C GLU A 501 -10.65 -28.18 -35.65
N ALA A 502 -10.56 -27.25 -34.67
CA ALA A 502 -9.34 -26.78 -34.00
C ALA A 502 -9.09 -27.45 -32.64
N THR A 503 -9.84 -28.51 -32.30
CA THR A 503 -9.75 -29.17 -30.98
C THR A 503 -9.36 -30.63 -31.13
N LEU A 504 -8.30 -31.05 -30.46
CA LEU A 504 -7.94 -32.44 -30.28
C LEU A 504 -8.70 -32.99 -29.08
N GLN A 505 -9.35 -34.14 -29.25
CA GLN A 505 -10.15 -34.79 -28.20
C GLN A 505 -9.70 -36.25 -28.04
N VAL A 506 -9.57 -36.66 -26.78
CA VAL A 506 -9.32 -38.05 -26.39
C VAL A 506 -10.41 -38.46 -25.43
N ILE A 507 -11.00 -39.63 -25.68
CA ILE A 507 -11.99 -40.25 -24.81
C ILE A 507 -11.48 -41.62 -24.45
N VAL A 508 -11.37 -41.94 -23.18
CA VAL A 508 -11.07 -43.29 -22.68
C VAL A 508 -12.19 -43.70 -21.74
N GLU A 509 -12.84 -44.82 -22.08
CA GLU A 509 -14.00 -45.33 -21.34
C GLU A 509 -13.79 -46.80 -20.95
N ASP A 510 -14.15 -47.13 -19.72
CA ASP A 510 -14.24 -48.51 -19.21
C ASP A 510 -15.58 -48.75 -18.53
N ASN A 511 -16.03 -50.00 -18.56
CA ASN A 511 -17.23 -50.45 -17.86
C ASN A 511 -16.91 -51.19 -16.56
N GLY A 512 -15.86 -50.81 -15.88
CA GLY A 512 -15.41 -51.36 -14.60
C GLY A 512 -16.22 -50.93 -13.38
N CYS A 513 -15.60 -51.03 -12.19
CA CYS A 513 -16.28 -50.73 -10.93
C CYS A 513 -16.55 -49.23 -10.68
N GLY A 514 -15.92 -48.32 -11.45
CA GLY A 514 -16.04 -46.88 -11.27
C GLY A 514 -15.71 -46.38 -9.86
N PHE A 515 -15.93 -45.09 -9.62
CA PHE A 515 -15.77 -44.47 -8.30
C PHE A 515 -16.66 -43.21 -8.18
N ASP A 516 -16.87 -42.73 -6.94
CA ASP A 516 -17.61 -41.48 -6.70
C ASP A 516 -16.72 -40.27 -7.01
N ALA A 517 -16.88 -39.68 -8.20
CA ALA A 517 -16.12 -38.51 -8.64
C ALA A 517 -16.50 -37.23 -7.86
N ALA A 518 -17.75 -37.12 -7.38
CA ALA A 518 -18.22 -35.93 -6.65
C ALA A 518 -17.74 -35.88 -5.19
N GLY A 519 -17.52 -37.06 -4.57
CA GLY A 519 -17.08 -37.15 -3.16
C GLY A 519 -15.58 -36.96 -2.94
N GLN A 520 -14.76 -36.93 -3.95
CA GLN A 520 -13.28 -36.83 -3.84
C GLN A 520 -12.72 -35.39 -3.73
N GLY A 521 -13.54 -34.35 -3.94
CA GLY A 521 -13.10 -32.95 -3.78
C GLY A 521 -12.67 -32.52 -2.37
N ALA A 522 -12.82 -33.38 -1.35
CA ALA A 522 -12.59 -33.03 0.05
C ALA A 522 -11.45 -33.81 0.75
N LYS A 523 -10.76 -34.74 0.11
CA LYS A 523 -9.65 -35.49 0.71
C LYS A 523 -8.39 -35.44 -0.13
N ALA A 524 -7.77 -34.27 -0.15
CA ALA A 524 -6.37 -34.12 -0.57
C ALA A 524 -5.47 -34.93 0.39
N GLY A 525 -4.86 -36.01 -0.10
CA GLY A 525 -3.84 -36.74 0.67
C GLY A 525 -3.79 -38.26 0.52
N THR A 526 -4.62 -38.90 -0.27
CA THR A 526 -4.54 -40.35 -0.50
C THR A 526 -3.92 -40.63 -1.89
N GLN A 527 -3.02 -41.62 -1.94
CA GLN A 527 -2.24 -42.07 -3.12
C GLN A 527 -3.09 -42.36 -4.40
N ARG A 528 -4.42 -42.36 -4.32
CA ARG A 528 -5.35 -42.60 -5.45
C ARG A 528 -5.63 -41.41 -6.37
N GLY A 529 -5.26 -40.18 -5.93
CA GLY A 529 -5.50 -38.94 -6.72
C GLY A 529 -4.35 -38.50 -7.62
N LEU A 530 -3.14 -39.03 -7.41
CA LEU A 530 -1.91 -38.54 -8.08
C LEU A 530 -1.93 -38.72 -9.60
N GLY A 531 -2.52 -39.79 -10.12
CA GLY A 531 -2.60 -40.04 -11.57
C GLY A 531 -3.54 -39.07 -12.30
N LEU A 532 -4.73 -38.85 -11.77
CA LEU A 532 -5.72 -37.92 -12.36
C LEU A 532 -5.26 -36.46 -12.28
N ASP A 533 -4.68 -36.08 -11.14
CA ASP A 533 -4.13 -34.73 -10.95
C ASP A 533 -2.93 -34.50 -11.88
N GLY A 534 -2.04 -35.48 -12.04
CA GLY A 534 -0.90 -35.41 -12.97
C GLY A 534 -1.34 -35.30 -14.44
N MET A 535 -2.41 -36.01 -14.84
CA MET A 535 -2.99 -35.87 -16.18
C MET A 535 -3.61 -34.48 -16.37
N ARG A 536 -4.32 -33.95 -15.38
CA ARG A 536 -4.92 -32.61 -15.44
C ARG A 536 -3.84 -31.52 -15.56
N GLU A 537 -2.83 -31.56 -14.69
CA GLU A 537 -1.72 -30.59 -14.73
C GLU A 537 -0.98 -30.63 -16.07
N ARG A 538 -0.73 -31.80 -16.62
CA ARG A 538 -0.05 -31.96 -17.91
C ARG A 538 -0.84 -31.37 -19.07
N LEU A 539 -2.17 -31.57 -19.08
CA LEU A 539 -3.04 -30.97 -20.08
C LEU A 539 -3.13 -29.43 -19.92
N GLU A 540 -3.26 -28.94 -18.70
CA GLU A 540 -3.29 -27.49 -18.41
C GLU A 540 -2.02 -26.78 -18.89
N LEU A 541 -0.84 -27.39 -18.77
CA LEU A 541 0.43 -26.83 -19.25
C LEU A 541 0.45 -26.57 -20.76
N ILE A 542 -0.32 -27.34 -21.53
CA ILE A 542 -0.44 -27.20 -22.99
C ILE A 542 -1.75 -26.54 -23.44
N GLY A 543 -2.49 -25.93 -22.47
CA GLY A 543 -3.75 -25.23 -22.75
C GLY A 543 -4.94 -26.17 -22.97
N GLY A 544 -4.86 -27.40 -22.48
CA GLY A 544 -5.94 -28.39 -22.52
C GLY A 544 -6.71 -28.49 -21.20
N ALA A 545 -7.75 -29.33 -21.19
CA ALA A 545 -8.58 -29.64 -20.02
C ALA A 545 -8.87 -31.14 -19.92
N LEU A 546 -8.98 -31.62 -18.67
CA LEU A 546 -9.38 -32.99 -18.34
C LEU A 546 -10.69 -32.99 -17.57
N GLU A 547 -11.65 -33.73 -18.08
CA GLU A 547 -12.94 -34.00 -17.43
C GLU A 547 -13.08 -35.50 -17.18
N VAL A 548 -13.58 -35.89 -16.02
CA VAL A 548 -13.72 -37.32 -15.64
C VAL A 548 -15.12 -37.53 -15.13
N GLU A 549 -15.82 -38.46 -15.76
CA GLU A 549 -17.14 -38.93 -15.36
C GLU A 549 -17.02 -40.35 -14.83
N SER A 550 -17.40 -40.57 -13.58
CA SER A 550 -17.42 -41.92 -12.97
C SER A 550 -18.47 -42.01 -11.91
N ALA A 551 -19.08 -43.19 -11.81
CA ALA A 551 -19.98 -43.54 -10.75
C ALA A 551 -19.76 -45.00 -10.31
N ALA A 552 -19.98 -45.29 -9.04
CA ALA A 552 -19.76 -46.62 -8.50
C ALA A 552 -20.64 -47.67 -9.23
N GLY A 553 -20.00 -48.66 -9.85
CA GLY A 553 -20.66 -49.73 -10.63
C GLY A 553 -21.00 -49.35 -12.08
N ALA A 554 -20.70 -48.13 -12.53
CA ALA A 554 -21.02 -47.64 -13.88
C ALA A 554 -19.78 -47.44 -14.79
N GLY A 555 -18.59 -47.74 -14.28
CA GLY A 555 -17.32 -47.52 -15.01
C GLY A 555 -16.81 -46.09 -14.92
N THR A 556 -15.84 -45.75 -15.77
CA THR A 556 -15.23 -44.41 -15.82
C THR A 556 -15.06 -43.97 -17.28
N THR A 557 -15.38 -42.70 -17.56
CA THR A 557 -15.11 -42.02 -18.81
C THR A 557 -14.24 -40.81 -18.58
N LEU A 558 -13.13 -40.70 -19.32
CA LEU A 558 -12.15 -39.65 -19.26
C LEU A 558 -12.20 -38.86 -20.56
N PHE A 559 -12.37 -37.56 -20.48
CA PHE A 559 -12.36 -36.65 -21.64
C PHE A 559 -11.18 -35.69 -21.52
N ALA A 560 -10.23 -35.76 -22.47
CA ALA A 560 -9.18 -34.77 -22.61
C ALA A 560 -9.42 -33.94 -23.87
N ARG A 561 -9.34 -32.61 -23.74
CA ARG A 561 -9.54 -31.66 -24.83
C ARG A 561 -8.38 -30.68 -24.91
N ILE A 562 -7.84 -30.41 -26.09
CA ILE A 562 -6.74 -29.49 -26.32
C ILE A 562 -7.06 -28.63 -27.55
N ALA A 563 -6.99 -27.30 -27.38
CA ALA A 563 -7.13 -26.38 -28.52
C ALA A 563 -5.83 -26.34 -29.35
N LEU A 564 -5.94 -26.61 -30.67
CA LEU A 564 -4.80 -26.61 -31.60
C LEU A 564 -4.53 -25.22 -32.22
N ASP A 565 -5.47 -24.26 -32.10
CA ASP A 565 -5.42 -22.94 -32.75
C ASP A 565 -4.90 -21.82 -31.86
N ALA A 566 -4.22 -22.07 -30.80
CA ALA A 566 -3.55 -21.01 -30.06
C ALA A 566 -2.16 -20.75 -30.70
N GLN A 567 -2.07 -19.79 -31.60
CA GLN A 567 -0.84 -19.05 -31.82
C GLN A 567 -0.39 -18.52 -30.49
N ARG A 568 0.47 -19.23 -29.77
CA ARG A 568 1.14 -18.71 -28.59
C ARG A 568 2.09 -17.61 -29.04
N PRO A 569 2.00 -16.39 -28.53
CA PRO A 569 3.12 -15.48 -28.65
C PRO A 569 4.30 -16.13 -27.92
N VAL A 570 5.37 -16.37 -28.66
CA VAL A 570 6.69 -16.69 -28.11
C VAL A 570 7.09 -15.47 -27.28
N ALA A 571 7.14 -15.59 -25.95
CA ALA A 571 7.68 -14.62 -25.03
C ALA A 571 9.08 -15.05 -24.60
#